data_8a9a2dd80729a4df729e6082259d609d
#
_entry.id   8a9a2dd80729a4df729e6082259d609d
#
_cell.length_a   1.000
_cell.length_b   1.000
_cell.length_c   1.000
_cell.angle_alpha   90.00
_cell.angle_beta   90.00
_cell.angle_gamma   90.00
#
_symmetry.space_group_name_H-M   'P 1'
#
loop_
_entity.id
_entity.type
_entity.pdbx_description
1 polymer ?
#
loop_
_entity_poly.entity_id
_entity_poly.type
_entity_poly.pdbx_seq_one_letter_code
_entity_poly.pdbx_strand_id
1 'polypeptide(L)'
;MKYVILMVFILAVAYVHFRGRVRYKFWRQLSDHSTFTAPLNGFMYLFSRVPVTPYLKPGHFPELAVLQENWQMIREEGETLLAMQEIKASDRYNDAGFNSFFKTGWKRFYLKWYEDAHPSADVMCPNTTALLRSLPSVKAAMFATLPDGSRLPRHRDPYAGSLRYHLGLKTPNDDRCFIEVDGERYNWRDGEGVLFDETYIHYAENTSGQNRLILFCDIERPMRYRWTQAVNHWVGRNLMSAAAAPNTEADRTGGINRIFRYVYAIRKVGKRLKSWNKPVYYLVKWLLFGGIAALIWLAL
;
A
#
# COMPACT_ATOMS: atom_id res chain seq x y z
N MET A 1 22.89 -20.47 15.47
CA MET A 1 21.54 -20.00 15.12
C MET A 1 21.58 -18.56 14.57
N LYS A 2 22.12 -17.57 15.28
CA LYS A 2 22.16 -16.16 14.87
C LYS A 2 22.82 -15.89 13.50
N TYR A 3 23.88 -16.60 13.12
CA TYR A 3 24.51 -16.45 11.80
C TYR A 3 23.59 -16.93 10.65
N VAL A 4 22.78 -17.96 10.89
CA VAL A 4 21.78 -18.44 9.91
C VAL A 4 20.69 -17.40 9.74
N ILE A 5 20.19 -16.81 10.82
CA ILE A 5 19.19 -15.73 10.78
C ILE A 5 19.75 -14.53 10.00
N LEU A 6 20.99 -14.12 10.30
CA LEU A 6 21.65 -13.03 9.60
C LEU A 6 21.81 -13.33 8.09
N MET A 7 22.24 -14.55 7.76
CA MET A 7 22.39 -14.98 6.36
C MET A 7 21.05 -14.93 5.62
N VAL A 8 19.99 -15.48 6.20
CA VAL A 8 18.63 -15.43 5.63
C VAL A 8 18.18 -13.99 5.44
N PHE A 9 18.42 -13.11 6.42
CA PHE A 9 18.09 -11.70 6.30
C PHE A 9 18.83 -11.03 5.14
N ILE A 10 20.14 -11.23 5.03
CA ILE A 10 20.97 -10.65 3.95
C ILE A 10 20.50 -11.16 2.58
N LEU A 11 20.26 -12.47 2.45
CA LEU A 11 19.77 -13.07 1.20
C LEU A 11 18.39 -12.53 0.81
N ALA A 12 17.48 -12.37 1.77
CA ALA A 12 16.17 -11.78 1.53
C ALA A 12 16.26 -10.32 1.07
N VAL A 13 17.12 -9.51 1.72
CA VAL A 13 17.37 -8.12 1.31
C VAL A 13 17.98 -8.05 -0.10
N ALA A 14 18.95 -8.90 -0.38
CA ALA A 14 19.56 -8.99 -1.72
C ALA A 14 18.50 -9.35 -2.76
N TYR A 15 17.69 -10.38 -2.50
CA TYR A 15 16.61 -10.76 -3.41
C TYR A 15 15.63 -9.59 -3.66
N VAL A 16 15.13 -8.93 -2.60
CA VAL A 16 14.21 -7.77 -2.73
C VAL A 16 14.87 -6.64 -3.51
N HIS A 17 16.18 -6.41 -3.35
CA HIS A 17 16.89 -5.37 -4.07
C HIS A 17 17.04 -5.70 -5.56
N PHE A 18 17.34 -6.96 -5.91
CA PHE A 18 17.70 -7.36 -7.28
C PHE A 18 16.54 -7.92 -8.12
N ARG A 19 15.37 -8.21 -7.51
CA ARG A 19 14.25 -8.86 -8.22
C ARG A 19 13.62 -8.01 -9.34
N GLY A 20 13.69 -6.67 -9.24
CA GLY A 20 13.10 -5.76 -10.23
C GLY A 20 14.13 -5.17 -11.20
N ARG A 21 13.63 -4.63 -12.31
CA ARG A 21 14.42 -3.83 -13.26
C ARG A 21 14.76 -2.46 -12.66
N VAL A 22 13.78 -1.82 -11.99
CA VAL A 22 13.95 -0.54 -11.32
C VAL A 22 14.45 -0.78 -9.89
N ARG A 23 15.55 -0.12 -9.52
CA ARG A 23 16.20 -0.33 -8.21
C ARG A 23 16.47 0.98 -7.51
N TYR A 24 16.42 0.95 -6.18
CA TYR A 24 16.94 2.04 -5.37
C TYR A 24 18.48 2.06 -5.39
N LYS A 25 19.06 3.24 -5.21
CA LYS A 25 20.48 3.35 -4.86
C LYS A 25 20.71 2.58 -3.54
N PHE A 26 21.86 1.91 -3.42
CA PHE A 26 22.19 1.04 -2.28
C PHE A 26 21.89 1.66 -0.91
N TRP A 27 22.37 2.89 -0.66
CA TRP A 27 22.12 3.59 0.60
C TRP A 27 20.66 3.91 0.88
N ARG A 28 19.85 4.12 -0.16
CA ARG A 28 18.42 4.28 0.00
C ARG A 28 17.77 2.94 0.35
N GLN A 29 18.19 1.85 -0.30
CA GLN A 29 17.69 0.51 -0.01
C GLN A 29 17.89 0.16 1.47
N LEU A 30 19.09 0.37 2.02
CA LEU A 30 19.40 0.05 3.43
C LEU A 30 18.49 0.76 4.44
N SER A 31 17.97 1.93 4.10
CA SER A 31 17.08 2.70 4.98
C SER A 31 15.61 2.65 4.59
N ASP A 32 15.28 1.89 3.56
CA ASP A 32 13.92 1.67 3.11
C ASP A 32 13.23 0.58 3.94
N HIS A 33 11.94 0.72 4.20
CA HIS A 33 11.17 -0.27 4.96
C HIS A 33 11.23 -1.67 4.31
N SER A 34 11.37 -1.75 2.98
CA SER A 34 11.48 -3.02 2.27
C SER A 34 12.70 -3.85 2.67
N THR A 35 13.72 -3.24 3.25
CA THR A 35 14.86 -3.95 3.87
C THR A 35 14.42 -4.69 5.13
N PHE A 36 13.62 -4.04 5.98
CA PHE A 36 13.18 -4.64 7.23
C PHE A 36 12.08 -5.70 7.02
N THR A 37 11.22 -5.50 6.01
CA THR A 37 10.18 -6.47 5.65
C THR A 37 10.69 -7.58 4.71
N ALA A 38 11.95 -7.54 4.26
CA ALA A 38 12.50 -8.47 3.28
C ALA A 38 12.37 -9.96 3.67
N PRO A 39 12.62 -10.40 4.92
CA PRO A 39 12.44 -11.81 5.29
C PRO A 39 10.99 -12.26 5.16
N LEU A 40 10.04 -11.45 5.62
CA LEU A 40 8.61 -11.74 5.49
C LEU A 40 8.19 -11.76 4.01
N ASN A 41 8.61 -10.76 3.24
CA ASN A 41 8.30 -10.68 1.82
C ASN A 41 8.96 -11.82 1.02
N GLY A 42 10.19 -12.19 1.36
CA GLY A 42 10.89 -13.35 0.78
C GLY A 42 10.11 -14.66 1.01
N PHE A 43 9.55 -14.84 2.21
CA PHE A 43 8.66 -15.95 2.51
C PHE A 43 7.40 -15.92 1.62
N MET A 44 6.74 -14.76 1.48
CA MET A 44 5.54 -14.61 0.65
C MET A 44 5.82 -14.92 -0.83
N TYR A 45 6.97 -14.50 -1.36
CA TYR A 45 7.36 -14.81 -2.75
C TYR A 45 7.67 -16.29 -2.94
N LEU A 46 8.44 -16.91 -2.03
CA LEU A 46 8.84 -18.31 -2.11
C LEU A 46 7.64 -19.26 -2.15
N PHE A 47 6.61 -18.94 -1.37
CA PHE A 47 5.41 -19.76 -1.26
C PHE A 47 4.20 -19.21 -2.03
N SER A 48 4.39 -18.23 -2.91
CA SER A 48 3.33 -17.71 -3.76
C SER A 48 2.81 -18.76 -4.74
N ARG A 49 1.50 -18.88 -4.87
CA ARG A 49 0.84 -19.73 -5.88
C ARG A 49 0.75 -19.05 -7.24
N VAL A 50 0.84 -17.71 -7.26
CA VAL A 50 0.79 -16.90 -8.48
C VAL A 50 2.19 -16.37 -8.84
N PRO A 51 2.43 -15.97 -10.10
CA PRO A 51 3.72 -15.42 -10.51
C PRO A 51 4.14 -14.22 -9.66
N VAL A 52 5.43 -14.10 -9.43
CA VAL A 52 6.05 -12.96 -8.72
C VAL A 52 6.60 -12.00 -9.79
N THR A 53 5.69 -11.38 -10.53
CA THR A 53 5.95 -10.44 -11.64
C THR A 53 5.33 -9.08 -11.33
N PRO A 54 5.79 -7.98 -11.97
CA PRO A 54 5.24 -6.65 -11.75
C PRO A 54 3.73 -6.58 -11.98
N TYR A 55 3.26 -7.11 -13.11
CA TYR A 55 1.85 -7.24 -13.42
C TYR A 55 1.43 -8.70 -13.46
N LEU A 56 0.17 -8.96 -13.09
CA LEU A 56 -0.44 -10.27 -13.12
C LEU A 56 -1.64 -10.27 -14.08
N LYS A 57 -1.87 -11.42 -14.72
CA LYS A 57 -3.04 -11.59 -15.60
C LYS A 57 -4.32 -11.70 -14.77
N PRO A 58 -5.45 -11.07 -15.20
CA PRO A 58 -6.74 -11.17 -14.50
C PRO A 58 -7.19 -12.60 -14.25
N GLY A 59 -6.87 -13.54 -15.15
CA GLY A 59 -7.22 -14.95 -15.01
C GLY A 59 -6.65 -15.68 -13.78
N HIS A 60 -5.71 -15.07 -13.04
CA HIS A 60 -5.29 -15.59 -11.73
C HIS A 60 -6.31 -15.32 -10.61
N PHE A 61 -7.26 -14.39 -10.83
CA PHE A 61 -8.28 -13.97 -9.87
C PHE A 61 -9.61 -13.75 -10.60
N PRO A 62 -10.22 -14.83 -11.12
CA PRO A 62 -11.45 -14.73 -11.94
C PRO A 62 -12.62 -14.12 -11.16
N GLU A 63 -12.62 -14.23 -9.83
CA GLU A 63 -13.64 -13.63 -8.97
C GLU A 63 -13.65 -12.10 -9.01
N LEU A 64 -12.57 -11.45 -9.45
CA LEU A 64 -12.53 -9.98 -9.58
C LEU A 64 -13.30 -9.47 -10.81
N ALA A 65 -13.70 -10.36 -11.73
CA ALA A 65 -14.52 -9.98 -12.89
C ALA A 65 -15.83 -9.30 -12.47
N VAL A 66 -16.43 -9.75 -11.36
CA VAL A 66 -17.66 -9.16 -10.83
C VAL A 66 -17.50 -7.67 -10.47
N LEU A 67 -16.31 -7.22 -10.09
CA LEU A 67 -16.04 -5.79 -9.85
C LEU A 67 -16.07 -5.00 -11.17
N GLN A 68 -15.53 -5.58 -12.26
CA GLN A 68 -15.58 -4.96 -13.57
C GLN A 68 -17.01 -4.96 -14.15
N GLU A 69 -17.76 -6.03 -13.95
CA GLU A 69 -19.18 -6.13 -14.39
C GLU A 69 -20.07 -5.08 -13.70
N ASN A 70 -19.74 -4.71 -12.46
CA ASN A 70 -20.50 -3.75 -11.66
C ASN A 70 -19.83 -2.36 -11.56
N TRP A 71 -18.90 -2.04 -12.46
CA TRP A 71 -18.08 -0.82 -12.33
C TRP A 71 -18.91 0.47 -12.35
N GLN A 72 -20.04 0.52 -13.08
CA GLN A 72 -20.91 1.69 -13.14
C GLN A 72 -21.60 1.96 -11.79
N MET A 73 -22.14 0.93 -11.15
CA MET A 73 -22.73 1.03 -9.81
C MET A 73 -21.67 1.50 -8.79
N ILE A 74 -20.45 0.93 -8.83
CA ILE A 74 -19.33 1.33 -7.98
C ILE A 74 -18.95 2.78 -8.25
N ARG A 75 -18.94 3.19 -9.52
CA ARG A 75 -18.67 4.57 -9.94
C ARG A 75 -19.70 5.55 -9.38
N GLU A 76 -20.99 5.24 -9.47
CA GLU A 76 -22.08 6.11 -8.98
C GLU A 76 -21.94 6.40 -7.48
N GLU A 77 -21.66 5.39 -6.65
CA GLU A 77 -21.39 5.59 -5.23
C GLU A 77 -20.12 6.41 -5.00
N GLY A 78 -19.03 6.16 -5.76
CA GLY A 78 -17.80 6.93 -5.67
C GLY A 78 -17.95 8.39 -6.10
N GLU A 79 -18.73 8.68 -7.15
CA GLU A 79 -19.02 10.05 -7.60
C GLU A 79 -19.92 10.79 -6.60
N THR A 80 -20.86 10.09 -5.96
CA THR A 80 -21.67 10.65 -4.87
C THR A 80 -20.77 11.10 -3.70
N LEU A 81 -19.82 10.27 -3.28
CA LEU A 81 -18.84 10.64 -2.24
C LEU A 81 -17.94 11.80 -2.65
N LEU A 82 -17.59 11.90 -3.95
CA LEU A 82 -16.84 13.06 -4.47
C LEU A 82 -17.65 14.34 -4.34
N ALA A 83 -18.94 14.31 -4.73
CA ALA A 83 -19.85 15.46 -4.64
C ALA A 83 -20.04 15.90 -3.17
N MET A 84 -20.11 14.95 -2.24
CA MET A 84 -20.22 15.17 -0.80
C MET A 84 -18.87 15.57 -0.14
N GLN A 85 -17.75 15.59 -0.88
CA GLN A 85 -16.39 15.85 -0.39
C GLN A 85 -15.91 14.85 0.68
N GLU A 86 -16.45 13.63 0.70
CA GLU A 86 -16.06 12.58 1.65
C GLU A 86 -14.79 11.83 1.23
N ILE A 87 -14.40 11.85 -0.05
CA ILE A 87 -13.07 11.39 -0.48
C ILE A 87 -12.08 12.50 -0.16
N LYS A 88 -11.37 12.33 0.96
CA LYS A 88 -10.55 13.39 1.57
C LYS A 88 -9.18 12.90 2.06
N ALA A 89 -8.27 13.83 2.25
CA ALA A 89 -7.02 13.59 2.95
C ALA A 89 -7.26 13.50 4.47
N SER A 90 -6.42 12.75 5.19
CA SER A 90 -6.40 12.82 6.65
C SER A 90 -5.61 14.04 7.12
N ASP A 91 -6.22 14.86 7.94
CA ASP A 91 -5.63 16.05 8.59
C ASP A 91 -5.12 15.77 10.02
N ARG A 92 -5.55 14.65 10.63
CA ARG A 92 -5.29 14.29 12.04
C ARG A 92 -4.04 13.42 12.24
N TYR A 93 -3.25 13.16 11.22
CA TYR A 93 -2.11 12.23 11.27
C TYR A 93 -2.49 10.83 11.79
N ASN A 94 -3.65 10.35 11.41
CA ASN A 94 -4.18 9.04 11.79
C ASN A 94 -4.23 8.05 10.62
N ASP A 95 -3.43 8.30 9.59
CA ASP A 95 -3.30 7.45 8.40
C ASP A 95 -1.81 7.37 8.00
N ALA A 96 -1.09 6.45 8.63
CA ALA A 96 0.35 6.29 8.45
C ALA A 96 0.72 5.83 7.04
N GLY A 97 -0.10 4.96 6.44
CA GLY A 97 0.13 4.35 5.14
C GLY A 97 0.16 5.38 4.01
N PHE A 98 -0.77 6.31 4.03
CA PHE A 98 -0.97 7.24 2.92
C PHE A 98 -0.65 8.71 3.23
N ASN A 99 -0.16 9.01 4.45
CA ASN A 99 0.14 10.39 4.88
C ASN A 99 1.08 11.16 3.94
N SER A 100 2.00 10.48 3.27
CA SER A 100 2.91 11.13 2.32
C SER A 100 2.21 11.53 1.02
N PHE A 101 1.16 10.81 0.62
CA PHE A 101 0.43 11.01 -0.65
C PHE A 101 -0.56 12.16 -0.55
N PHE A 102 -1.11 12.42 0.63
CA PHE A 102 -1.99 13.59 0.83
C PHE A 102 -1.32 14.92 0.47
N LYS A 103 0.01 15.00 0.57
CA LYS A 103 0.79 16.20 0.19
C LYS A 103 0.82 16.46 -1.31
N THR A 104 0.51 15.46 -2.12
CA THR A 104 0.45 15.55 -3.58
C THR A 104 -0.99 15.72 -4.09
N GLY A 105 -1.96 15.94 -3.19
CA GLY A 105 -3.37 16.07 -3.53
C GLY A 105 -4.14 14.76 -3.60
N TRP A 106 -3.48 13.60 -3.46
CA TRP A 106 -4.15 12.31 -3.41
C TRP A 106 -5.10 12.25 -2.21
N LYS A 107 -6.29 11.65 -2.41
CA LYS A 107 -7.34 11.54 -1.38
C LYS A 107 -7.96 10.16 -1.43
N ARG A 108 -8.59 9.75 -0.34
CA ARG A 108 -9.19 8.43 -0.22
C ARG A 108 -10.46 8.42 0.63
N PHE A 109 -11.27 7.36 0.45
CA PHE A 109 -12.36 6.94 1.33
C PHE A 109 -12.32 5.42 1.45
N TYR A 110 -12.12 4.89 2.67
CA TYR A 110 -12.04 3.45 2.91
C TYR A 110 -13.41 2.79 2.84
N LEU A 111 -13.48 1.64 2.14
CA LEU A 111 -14.66 0.78 2.03
C LEU A 111 -14.51 -0.46 2.92
N LYS A 112 -13.29 -0.97 3.04
CA LYS A 112 -12.93 -2.15 3.81
C LYS A 112 -11.44 -2.09 4.15
N TRP A 113 -11.05 -2.58 5.32
CA TRP A 113 -9.65 -2.70 5.69
C TRP A 113 -9.40 -3.95 6.52
N TYR A 114 -8.95 -5.04 5.87
CA TYR A 114 -8.70 -6.35 6.46
C TYR A 114 -9.88 -6.81 7.33
N GLU A 115 -9.67 -7.01 8.65
CA GLU A 115 -10.71 -7.44 9.58
C GLU A 115 -11.51 -6.26 10.19
N ASP A 116 -11.16 -5.01 9.86
CA ASP A 116 -11.84 -3.84 10.42
C ASP A 116 -13.03 -3.43 9.57
N ALA A 117 -14.18 -3.27 10.24
CA ALA A 117 -15.36 -2.69 9.65
C ALA A 117 -15.22 -1.16 9.53
N HIS A 118 -15.80 -0.62 8.45
CA HIS A 118 -15.95 0.82 8.24
C HIS A 118 -17.45 1.15 8.19
N PRO A 119 -18.10 1.37 9.34
CA PRO A 119 -19.55 1.67 9.39
C PRO A 119 -19.95 2.85 8.51
N SER A 120 -19.06 3.86 8.38
CA SER A 120 -19.29 4.99 7.47
C SER A 120 -19.47 4.54 6.01
N ALA A 121 -18.70 3.55 5.57
CA ALA A 121 -18.79 3.02 4.21
C ALA A 121 -20.06 2.19 4.00
N ASP A 122 -20.52 1.46 5.02
CA ASP A 122 -21.77 0.69 4.94
C ASP A 122 -22.98 1.59 4.75
N VAL A 123 -22.96 2.76 5.33
CA VAL A 123 -24.03 3.77 5.19
C VAL A 123 -23.94 4.51 3.86
N MET A 124 -22.73 4.89 3.44
CA MET A 124 -22.53 5.78 2.28
C MET A 124 -22.41 5.02 0.95
N CYS A 125 -21.94 3.76 0.98
CA CYS A 125 -21.67 2.94 -0.20
C CYS A 125 -22.18 1.50 0.02
N PRO A 126 -23.48 1.29 0.32
CA PRO A 126 -24.00 -0.01 0.71
C PRO A 126 -23.84 -1.09 -0.36
N ASN A 127 -23.97 -0.75 -1.63
CA ASN A 127 -23.89 -1.71 -2.74
C ASN A 127 -22.43 -2.13 -2.98
N THR A 128 -21.50 -1.18 -3.02
CA THR A 128 -20.06 -1.47 -3.17
C THR A 128 -19.52 -2.27 -1.98
N THR A 129 -19.89 -1.92 -0.75
CA THR A 129 -19.44 -2.66 0.43
C THR A 129 -20.02 -4.07 0.48
N ALA A 130 -21.29 -4.27 0.10
CA ALA A 130 -21.89 -5.60 -0.01
C ALA A 130 -21.17 -6.47 -1.06
N LEU A 131 -20.87 -5.90 -2.22
CA LEU A 131 -20.12 -6.57 -3.28
C LEU A 131 -18.71 -6.96 -2.82
N LEU A 132 -17.97 -6.05 -2.17
CA LEU A 132 -16.64 -6.32 -1.64
C LEU A 132 -16.62 -7.38 -0.53
N ARG A 133 -17.70 -7.49 0.25
CA ARG A 133 -17.84 -8.55 1.27
C ARG A 133 -18.09 -9.93 0.67
N SER A 134 -18.69 -10.00 -0.51
CA SER A 134 -18.88 -11.27 -1.23
C SER A 134 -17.57 -11.83 -1.78
N LEU A 135 -16.49 -11.05 -1.76
CA LEU A 135 -15.17 -11.40 -2.27
C LEU A 135 -14.15 -11.59 -1.13
N PRO A 136 -13.95 -12.82 -0.61
CA PRO A 136 -13.05 -13.08 0.51
C PRO A 136 -11.58 -12.78 0.23
N SER A 137 -11.17 -12.81 -1.05
CA SER A 137 -9.80 -12.46 -1.49
C SER A 137 -9.52 -10.96 -1.38
N VAL A 138 -10.54 -10.09 -1.41
CA VAL A 138 -10.39 -8.64 -1.21
C VAL A 138 -10.25 -8.36 0.28
N LYS A 139 -9.06 -7.96 0.72
CA LYS A 139 -8.76 -7.68 2.13
C LYS A 139 -8.89 -6.22 2.49
N ALA A 140 -8.54 -5.31 1.59
CA ALA A 140 -8.78 -3.90 1.76
C ALA A 140 -9.34 -3.29 0.47
N ALA A 141 -10.14 -2.26 0.61
CA ALA A 141 -10.66 -1.51 -0.53
C ALA A 141 -10.91 -0.05 -0.14
N MET A 142 -10.71 0.85 -1.10
CA MET A 142 -11.00 2.27 -0.95
C MET A 142 -11.28 2.92 -2.30
N PHE A 143 -12.05 3.99 -2.29
CA PHE A 143 -12.02 4.95 -3.39
C PHE A 143 -10.78 5.83 -3.26
N ALA A 144 -10.08 6.05 -4.37
CA ALA A 144 -8.88 6.86 -4.39
C ALA A 144 -8.86 7.81 -5.59
N THR A 145 -8.54 9.09 -5.31
CA THR A 145 -8.42 10.12 -6.33
C THR A 145 -6.98 10.56 -6.53
N LEU A 146 -6.62 10.83 -7.78
CA LEU A 146 -5.38 11.49 -8.15
C LEU A 146 -5.73 12.71 -9.00
N PRO A 147 -5.62 13.94 -8.44
CA PRO A 147 -5.91 15.16 -9.18
C PRO A 147 -4.98 15.37 -10.37
N ASP A 148 -5.41 16.21 -11.30
CA ASP A 148 -4.53 16.72 -12.35
C ASP A 148 -3.30 17.43 -11.77
N GLY A 149 -2.17 17.35 -12.47
CA GLY A 149 -0.87 17.88 -12.03
C GLY A 149 -0.23 17.10 -10.86
N SER A 150 -0.85 16.03 -10.39
CA SER A 150 -0.37 15.27 -9.25
C SER A 150 0.51 14.09 -9.63
N ARG A 151 1.50 13.83 -8.76
CA ARG A 151 2.41 12.69 -8.88
C ARG A 151 2.66 12.02 -7.53
N LEU A 152 2.42 10.71 -7.46
CA LEU A 152 2.89 9.91 -6.33
C LEU A 152 4.38 9.59 -6.52
N PRO A 153 5.22 9.74 -5.48
CA PRO A 153 6.66 9.47 -5.59
C PRO A 153 6.92 7.99 -5.81
N ARG A 154 8.08 7.65 -6.40
CA ARG A 154 8.55 6.26 -6.50
C ARG A 154 8.71 5.63 -5.13
N HIS A 155 7.99 4.54 -4.89
CA HIS A 155 7.97 3.78 -3.63
C HIS A 155 7.72 2.30 -3.88
N ARG A 156 7.82 1.52 -2.82
CA ARG A 156 7.36 0.14 -2.70
C ARG A 156 6.38 0.08 -1.54
N ASP A 157 5.39 -0.78 -1.62
CA ASP A 157 4.57 -1.07 -0.45
C ASP A 157 5.24 -2.14 0.43
N PRO A 158 4.94 -2.17 1.74
CA PRO A 158 5.74 -2.94 2.69
C PRO A 158 5.45 -4.44 2.68
N TYR A 159 4.33 -4.88 2.13
CA TYR A 159 3.81 -6.22 2.34
C TYR A 159 3.51 -6.99 1.06
N ALA A 160 4.18 -8.13 0.89
CA ALA A 160 4.03 -8.99 -0.30
C ALA A 160 2.93 -10.04 -0.16
N GLY A 161 2.27 -10.15 0.98
CA GLY A 161 1.14 -11.05 1.18
C GLY A 161 -0.16 -10.54 0.57
N SER A 162 -0.16 -9.32 0.02
CA SER A 162 -1.20 -8.75 -0.84
C SER A 162 -0.67 -8.46 -2.24
N LEU A 163 -1.62 -8.24 -3.14
CA LEU A 163 -1.45 -7.75 -4.50
C LEU A 163 -2.41 -6.58 -4.67
N ARG A 164 -2.05 -5.61 -5.50
CA ARG A 164 -2.87 -4.43 -5.72
C ARG A 164 -3.74 -4.59 -6.97
N TYR A 165 -5.04 -4.39 -6.80
CA TYR A 165 -5.98 -4.28 -7.90
C TYR A 165 -6.54 -2.86 -7.97
N HIS A 166 -6.49 -2.25 -9.14
CA HIS A 166 -7.16 -0.99 -9.43
C HIS A 166 -8.21 -1.20 -10.51
N LEU A 167 -9.40 -0.65 -10.30
CA LEU A 167 -10.47 -0.56 -11.30
C LEU A 167 -10.70 0.92 -11.62
N GLY A 168 -10.59 1.29 -12.89
CA GLY A 168 -10.91 2.65 -13.34
C GLY A 168 -12.42 2.92 -13.22
N LEU A 169 -12.79 3.97 -12.51
CA LEU A 169 -14.20 4.36 -12.32
C LEU A 169 -14.55 5.62 -13.10
N LYS A 170 -13.78 6.68 -12.89
CA LYS A 170 -13.84 7.91 -13.66
C LYS A 170 -12.41 8.35 -13.93
N THR A 171 -11.93 8.00 -15.09
CA THR A 171 -10.57 8.27 -15.50
C THR A 171 -10.55 9.27 -16.66
N PRO A 172 -9.43 9.97 -16.88
CA PRO A 172 -9.31 10.82 -18.06
C PRO A 172 -9.36 10.05 -19.39
N ASN A 173 -9.21 8.71 -19.36
CA ASN A 173 -9.04 7.88 -20.56
C ASN A 173 -7.87 8.35 -21.45
N ASP A 174 -6.84 8.92 -20.85
CA ASP A 174 -5.68 9.57 -21.45
C ASP A 174 -4.38 8.95 -20.96
N ASP A 175 -3.40 8.76 -21.84
CA ASP A 175 -2.11 8.12 -21.54
C ASP A 175 -1.22 8.95 -20.61
N ARG A 176 -1.54 10.21 -20.39
CA ARG A 176 -0.90 11.10 -19.42
C ARG A 176 -1.36 10.82 -17.97
N CYS A 177 -2.35 9.92 -17.79
CA CYS A 177 -2.78 9.43 -16.48
C CYS A 177 -2.43 7.94 -16.34
N PHE A 178 -1.33 7.62 -15.65
CA PHE A 178 -0.76 6.28 -15.64
C PHE A 178 -0.18 5.89 -14.28
N ILE A 179 0.02 4.59 -14.09
CA ILE A 179 0.92 4.01 -13.11
C ILE A 179 2.08 3.31 -13.82
N GLU A 180 3.28 3.44 -13.30
CA GLU A 180 4.46 2.68 -13.76
C GLU A 180 4.91 1.75 -12.64
N VAL A 181 4.96 0.45 -12.93
CA VAL A 181 5.40 -0.60 -12.00
C VAL A 181 6.61 -1.28 -12.63
N ASP A 182 7.76 -1.20 -11.95
CA ASP A 182 9.05 -1.78 -12.39
C ASP A 182 9.47 -1.37 -13.82
N GLY A 183 9.11 -0.14 -14.24
CA GLY A 183 9.42 0.41 -15.57
C GLY A 183 8.40 0.10 -16.66
N GLU A 184 7.32 -0.60 -16.34
CA GLU A 184 6.22 -0.87 -17.27
C GLU A 184 5.01 0.02 -16.93
N ARG A 185 4.41 0.69 -17.91
CA ARG A 185 3.28 1.60 -17.73
C ARG A 185 1.96 0.90 -17.96
N TYR A 186 0.96 1.28 -17.16
CA TYR A 186 -0.44 1.01 -17.36
C TYR A 186 -1.23 2.32 -17.29
N ASN A 187 -2.07 2.58 -18.28
CA ASN A 187 -2.89 3.77 -18.37
C ASN A 187 -4.32 3.39 -17.96
N TRP A 188 -4.87 4.06 -16.94
CA TRP A 188 -6.22 3.74 -16.47
C TRP A 188 -7.29 4.10 -17.50
N ARG A 189 -8.25 3.21 -17.67
CA ARG A 189 -9.46 3.39 -18.47
C ARG A 189 -10.68 3.05 -17.64
N ASP A 190 -11.82 3.68 -17.95
CA ASP A 190 -13.09 3.42 -17.28
C ASP A 190 -13.53 1.97 -17.48
N GLY A 191 -13.91 1.30 -16.40
CA GLY A 191 -14.34 -0.09 -16.40
C GLY A 191 -13.21 -1.12 -16.55
N GLU A 192 -11.95 -0.70 -16.75
CA GLU A 192 -10.82 -1.61 -16.87
C GLU A 192 -10.10 -1.82 -15.54
N GLY A 193 -9.76 -3.08 -15.27
CA GLY A 193 -9.02 -3.49 -14.07
C GLY A 193 -7.57 -3.85 -14.35
N VAL A 194 -6.67 -3.50 -13.45
CA VAL A 194 -5.26 -3.90 -13.47
C VAL A 194 -4.84 -4.52 -12.16
N LEU A 195 -4.08 -5.62 -12.22
CA LEU A 195 -3.54 -6.31 -11.06
C LEU A 195 -2.02 -6.30 -11.10
N PHE A 196 -1.38 -5.84 -10.02
CA PHE A 196 0.07 -5.72 -9.94
C PHE A 196 0.61 -6.03 -8.53
N ASP A 197 1.90 -6.35 -8.48
CA ASP A 197 2.63 -6.54 -7.22
C ASP A 197 3.20 -5.20 -6.75
N GLU A 198 2.55 -4.60 -5.75
CA GLU A 198 2.88 -3.29 -5.18
C GLU A 198 4.24 -3.22 -4.47
N THR A 199 4.88 -4.37 -4.28
CA THR A 199 6.23 -4.45 -3.70
C THR A 199 7.36 -4.26 -4.73
N TYR A 200 7.05 -4.15 -6.03
CA TYR A 200 7.94 -3.54 -7.00
C TYR A 200 7.95 -2.02 -6.86
N ILE A 201 9.03 -1.37 -7.29
CA ILE A 201 9.07 0.10 -7.31
C ILE A 201 8.05 0.60 -8.31
N HIS A 202 7.12 1.42 -7.82
CA HIS A 202 6.08 2.00 -8.64
C HIS A 202 5.85 3.48 -8.31
N TYR A 203 5.20 4.18 -9.23
CA TYR A 203 4.74 5.55 -9.07
C TYR A 203 3.55 5.82 -10.00
N ALA A 204 2.77 6.84 -9.70
CA ALA A 204 1.64 7.25 -10.52
C ALA A 204 1.74 8.74 -10.85
N GLU A 205 1.26 9.12 -12.03
CA GLU A 205 1.25 10.49 -12.50
C GLU A 205 -0.04 10.78 -13.24
N ASN A 206 -0.56 11.99 -13.09
CA ASN A 206 -1.72 12.47 -13.82
C ASN A 206 -1.44 13.91 -14.28
N THR A 207 -1.29 14.11 -15.58
CA THR A 207 -1.10 15.41 -16.25
C THR A 207 -2.09 15.57 -17.40
N SER A 208 -3.27 14.99 -17.26
CA SER A 208 -4.28 14.89 -18.33
C SER A 208 -5.26 16.07 -18.41
N GLY A 209 -5.25 16.97 -17.42
CA GLY A 209 -6.23 18.06 -17.30
C GLY A 209 -7.50 17.65 -16.53
N GLN A 210 -7.63 16.39 -16.09
CA GLN A 210 -8.80 15.88 -15.39
C GLN A 210 -8.39 15.04 -14.18
N ASN A 211 -9.25 14.98 -13.14
CA ASN A 211 -9.02 14.15 -11.98
C ASN A 211 -9.36 12.68 -12.29
N ARG A 212 -8.61 11.75 -11.66
CA ARG A 212 -8.87 10.31 -11.74
C ARG A 212 -9.51 9.81 -10.44
N LEU A 213 -10.59 9.01 -10.57
CA LEU A 213 -11.19 8.20 -9.51
C LEU A 213 -11.05 6.71 -9.86
N ILE A 214 -10.57 5.91 -8.90
CA ILE A 214 -10.48 4.45 -9.01
C ILE A 214 -11.04 3.78 -7.76
N LEU A 215 -11.47 2.53 -7.91
CA LEU A 215 -11.51 1.57 -6.82
C LEU A 215 -10.10 0.96 -6.69
N PHE A 216 -9.56 0.99 -5.50
CA PHE A 216 -8.25 0.51 -5.12
C PHE A 216 -8.44 -0.63 -4.11
N CYS A 217 -7.92 -1.83 -4.39
CA CYS A 217 -8.09 -3.00 -3.52
C CYS A 217 -6.75 -3.68 -3.24
N ASP A 218 -6.61 -4.21 -2.02
CA ASP A 218 -5.61 -5.22 -1.68
C ASP A 218 -6.25 -6.59 -1.81
N ILE A 219 -5.68 -7.41 -2.68
CA ILE A 219 -6.10 -8.79 -2.91
C ILE A 219 -5.13 -9.71 -2.19
N GLU A 220 -5.64 -10.62 -1.39
CA GLU A 220 -4.79 -11.58 -0.71
C GLU A 220 -4.00 -12.41 -1.69
N ARG A 221 -2.68 -12.47 -1.53
CA ARG A 221 -1.83 -13.36 -2.35
C ARG A 221 -2.14 -14.81 -2.00
N PRO A 222 -2.55 -15.65 -2.95
CA PRO A 222 -2.78 -17.06 -2.70
C PRO A 222 -1.45 -17.77 -2.46
N MET A 223 -1.37 -18.54 -1.38
CA MET A 223 -0.17 -19.27 -1.01
C MET A 223 -0.27 -20.73 -1.43
N ARG A 224 0.89 -21.35 -1.68
CA ARG A 224 0.98 -22.71 -2.21
C ARG A 224 0.49 -23.79 -1.23
N TYR A 225 0.72 -23.59 0.09
CA TYR A 225 0.38 -24.55 1.13
C TYR A 225 -0.57 -23.94 2.16
N ARG A 226 -1.40 -24.75 2.80
CA ARG A 226 -2.38 -24.29 3.82
C ARG A 226 -1.71 -23.58 4.99
N TRP A 227 -0.56 -24.08 5.44
CA TRP A 227 0.16 -23.45 6.57
C TRP A 227 0.76 -22.10 6.17
N THR A 228 1.27 -21.93 4.92
CA THR A 228 1.75 -20.64 4.44
C THR A 228 0.61 -19.64 4.26
N GLN A 229 -0.57 -20.13 3.84
CA GLN A 229 -1.78 -19.31 3.78
C GLN A 229 -2.20 -18.86 5.19
N ALA A 230 -2.13 -19.75 6.19
CA ALA A 230 -2.42 -19.40 7.58
C ALA A 230 -1.46 -18.31 8.13
N VAL A 231 -0.18 -18.35 7.76
CA VAL A 231 0.78 -17.27 8.08
C VAL A 231 0.37 -15.96 7.43
N ASN A 232 -0.02 -15.99 6.14
CA ASN A 232 -0.48 -14.79 5.41
C ASN A 232 -1.73 -14.19 6.09
N HIS A 233 -2.72 -15.02 6.42
CA HIS A 233 -3.91 -14.59 7.18
C HIS A 233 -3.56 -13.99 8.53
N TRP A 234 -2.63 -14.61 9.27
CA TRP A 234 -2.21 -14.10 10.57
C TRP A 234 -1.58 -12.71 10.46
N VAL A 235 -0.71 -12.48 9.46
CA VAL A 235 -0.10 -11.17 9.19
C VAL A 235 -1.17 -10.15 8.83
N GLY A 236 -2.11 -10.50 7.93
CA GLY A 236 -3.23 -9.64 7.56
C GLY A 236 -4.05 -9.21 8.77
N ARG A 237 -4.47 -10.19 9.58
CA ARG A 237 -5.29 -9.97 10.77
C ARG A 237 -4.61 -9.13 11.86
N ASN A 238 -3.32 -9.36 12.12
CA ASN A 238 -2.66 -8.76 13.27
C ASN A 238 -1.82 -7.52 12.92
N LEU A 239 -1.14 -7.53 11.78
CA LEU A 239 -0.26 -6.41 11.41
C LEU A 239 -0.96 -5.41 10.48
N MET A 240 -1.65 -5.90 9.44
CA MET A 240 -2.28 -4.99 8.48
C MET A 240 -3.54 -4.33 9.05
N SER A 241 -4.36 -5.06 9.82
CA SER A 241 -5.50 -4.46 10.54
C SER A 241 -5.08 -3.37 11.52
N ALA A 242 -3.88 -3.47 12.13
CA ALA A 242 -3.37 -2.43 13.03
C ALA A 242 -3.12 -1.08 12.32
N ALA A 243 -3.09 -1.06 10.99
CA ALA A 243 -2.95 0.14 10.18
C ALA A 243 -4.31 0.72 9.69
N ALA A 244 -5.45 0.22 10.19
CA ALA A 244 -6.77 0.76 9.86
C ALA A 244 -6.85 2.26 10.15
N ALA A 245 -7.35 3.03 9.16
CA ALA A 245 -7.54 4.47 9.28
C ALA A 245 -9.02 4.83 9.08
N PRO A 246 -9.56 5.80 9.84
CA PRO A 246 -10.97 6.15 9.77
C PRO A 246 -11.29 7.07 8.59
N ASN A 247 -12.52 7.01 8.08
CA ASN A 247 -13.12 8.05 7.26
C ASN A 247 -13.75 9.14 8.14
N THR A 248 -14.48 8.69 9.16
CA THR A 248 -15.22 9.51 10.13
C THR A 248 -14.89 9.10 11.56
N GLU A 249 -15.45 9.78 12.54
CA GLU A 249 -15.26 9.44 13.96
C GLU A 249 -15.96 8.12 14.36
N ALA A 250 -16.92 7.66 13.56
CA ALA A 250 -17.59 6.37 13.78
C ALA A 250 -16.71 5.16 13.43
N ASP A 251 -15.66 5.38 12.65
CA ASP A 251 -14.77 4.30 12.20
C ASP A 251 -13.64 4.04 13.19
N ARG A 252 -13.18 2.80 13.25
CA ARG A 252 -12.06 2.40 14.10
C ARG A 252 -10.72 2.94 13.57
N THR A 253 -9.88 3.40 14.50
CA THR A 253 -8.47 3.71 14.24
C THR A 253 -7.60 2.58 14.80
N GLY A 254 -6.81 1.95 13.96
CA GLY A 254 -5.87 0.89 14.33
C GLY A 254 -4.70 1.38 15.21
N GLY A 255 -4.06 0.45 15.92
CA GLY A 255 -3.00 0.76 16.89
C GLY A 255 -1.81 1.53 16.28
N ILE A 256 -1.38 1.16 15.07
CA ILE A 256 -0.29 1.85 14.35
C ILE A 256 -0.67 3.31 14.10
N ASN A 257 -1.89 3.58 13.67
CA ASN A 257 -2.36 4.94 13.37
C ASN A 257 -2.58 5.78 14.63
N ARG A 258 -2.93 5.17 15.77
CA ARG A 258 -2.98 5.88 17.07
C ARG A 258 -1.61 6.39 17.51
N ILE A 259 -0.56 5.58 17.26
CA ILE A 259 0.83 5.92 17.62
C ILE A 259 1.45 6.87 16.58
N PHE A 260 0.98 6.85 15.35
CA PHE A 260 1.59 7.58 14.23
C PHE A 260 1.74 9.08 14.48
N ARG A 261 0.80 9.72 15.17
CA ARG A 261 0.90 11.14 15.54
C ARG A 261 2.17 11.45 16.34
N TYR A 262 2.59 10.55 17.23
CA TYR A 262 3.81 10.70 18.04
C TYR A 262 5.06 10.48 17.19
N VAL A 263 5.04 9.44 16.35
CA VAL A 263 6.12 9.15 15.39
C VAL A 263 6.30 10.33 14.42
N TYR A 264 5.19 10.95 13.99
CA TYR A 264 5.24 12.13 13.13
C TYR A 264 5.85 13.35 13.84
N ALA A 265 5.59 13.54 15.14
CA ALA A 265 6.22 14.60 15.94
C ALA A 265 7.74 14.39 16.01
N ILE A 266 8.20 13.16 16.31
CA ILE A 266 9.64 12.80 16.30
C ILE A 266 10.24 13.05 14.92
N ARG A 267 9.53 12.69 13.84
CA ARG A 267 9.98 12.94 12.46
C ARG A 267 10.13 14.44 12.15
N LYS A 268 9.29 15.32 12.73
CA LYS A 268 9.44 16.78 12.62
C LYS A 268 10.77 17.24 13.23
N VAL A 269 11.11 16.73 14.42
CA VAL A 269 12.40 17.02 15.08
C VAL A 269 13.56 16.57 14.20
N GLY A 270 13.51 15.34 13.67
CA GLY A 270 14.53 14.83 12.75
C GLY A 270 14.68 15.69 11.49
N LYS A 271 13.59 16.21 10.93
CA LYS A 271 13.64 17.13 9.78
C LYS A 271 14.28 18.46 10.13
N ARG A 272 13.98 19.04 11.31
CA ARG A 272 14.62 20.27 11.80
C ARG A 272 16.13 20.05 12.00
N LEU A 273 16.53 18.93 12.61
CA LEU A 273 17.92 18.56 12.76
C LEU A 273 18.63 18.44 11.40
N LYS A 274 17.98 17.81 10.41
CA LYS A 274 18.52 17.67 9.06
C LYS A 274 18.65 19.00 8.32
N SER A 275 17.73 19.95 8.52
CA SER A 275 17.81 21.29 7.92
C SER A 275 18.89 22.14 8.58
N TRP A 276 19.12 21.95 9.89
CA TRP A 276 20.18 22.65 10.63
C TRP A 276 21.55 22.07 10.33
N ASN A 277 21.74 20.74 10.43
CA ASN A 277 23.02 20.09 10.18
C ASN A 277 22.84 18.67 9.63
N LYS A 278 23.08 18.49 8.32
CA LYS A 278 22.94 17.19 7.66
C LYS A 278 23.89 16.10 8.19
N PRO A 279 25.21 16.36 8.38
CA PRO A 279 26.14 15.40 8.98
C PRO A 279 25.69 14.90 10.35
N VAL A 280 25.30 15.80 11.25
CA VAL A 280 24.82 15.45 12.60
C VAL A 280 23.56 14.60 12.51
N TYR A 281 22.62 14.95 11.65
CA TYR A 281 21.41 14.14 11.44
C TYR A 281 21.73 12.71 11.00
N TYR A 282 22.66 12.55 10.04
CA TYR A 282 23.03 11.21 9.57
C TYR A 282 23.84 10.45 10.62
N LEU A 283 24.69 11.09 11.38
CA LEU A 283 25.38 10.47 12.50
C LEU A 283 24.40 9.93 13.54
N VAL A 284 23.45 10.76 14.02
CA VAL A 284 22.43 10.35 14.97
C VAL A 284 21.57 9.23 14.42
N LYS A 285 21.15 9.33 13.15
CA LYS A 285 20.36 8.29 12.48
C LYS A 285 21.08 6.94 12.48
N TRP A 286 22.36 6.92 12.09
CA TRP A 286 23.10 5.66 11.97
C TRP A 286 23.53 5.10 13.32
N LEU A 287 23.80 5.96 14.33
CA LEU A 287 24.01 5.52 15.71
C LEU A 287 22.72 4.85 16.27
N LEU A 288 21.56 5.42 16.00
CA LEU A 288 20.28 4.85 16.44
C LEU A 288 20.03 3.49 15.79
N PHE A 289 20.17 3.39 14.46
CA PHE A 289 19.99 2.12 13.74
C PHE A 289 21.04 1.07 14.12
N GLY A 290 22.29 1.47 14.26
CA GLY A 290 23.37 0.58 14.71
C GLY A 290 23.15 0.10 16.14
N GLY A 291 22.70 0.98 17.03
CA GLY A 291 22.36 0.62 18.43
C GLY A 291 21.21 -0.38 18.49
N ILE A 292 20.13 -0.17 17.73
CA ILE A 292 19.01 -1.12 17.65
C ILE A 292 19.49 -2.47 17.10
N ALA A 293 20.28 -2.46 16.02
CA ALA A 293 20.83 -3.68 15.43
C ALA A 293 21.74 -4.43 16.41
N ALA A 294 22.57 -3.71 17.17
CA ALA A 294 23.43 -4.28 18.19
C ALA A 294 22.62 -4.91 19.35
N LEU A 295 21.55 -4.22 19.81
CA LEU A 295 20.67 -4.76 20.84
C LEU A 295 19.97 -6.05 20.37
N ILE A 296 19.46 -6.09 19.14
CA ILE A 296 18.88 -7.30 18.56
C ILE A 296 19.93 -8.41 18.48
N TRP A 297 21.16 -8.11 18.05
CA TRP A 297 22.23 -9.09 17.95
C TRP A 297 22.65 -9.68 19.30
N LEU A 298 22.63 -8.87 20.35
CA LEU A 298 22.94 -9.31 21.72
C LEU A 298 21.80 -10.15 22.30
N ALA A 299 20.55 -9.91 21.91
CA ALA A 299 19.37 -10.64 22.36
C ALA A 299 19.19 -12.00 21.65
N LEU A 300 19.76 -12.20 20.47
CA LEU A 300 19.80 -13.47 19.72
C LEU A 300 20.96 -14.37 20.16
#